data_53e282e9631227ba96077f7632a2e9f0
#
_entry.id   53e282e9631227ba96077f7632a2e9f0
#
_cell.length_a   1.000
_cell.length_b   1.000
_cell.length_c   1.000
_cell.angle_alpha   90.00
_cell.angle_beta   90.00
_cell.angle_gamma   90.00
#
_symmetry.space_group_name_H-M   'P 1'
#
loop_
_entity.id
_entity.type
_entity.pdbx_description
1 polymer ?
#
loop_
_entity_poly.entity_id
_entity_poly.type
_entity_poly.pdbx_seq_one_letter_code
_entity_poly.pdbx_strand_id
1 'polypeptide(L)'
;MEKILSTLIRQIYCHPVTMKNNTSMEKLLNTDNIRYYSLGRYALESALRMLKVGRGDVVALPEFICRDLISSISQVGAKVKFYPVDQYLNLACGLEDFPHSKVIVAVNYFGFPQDLTVFNDIADKMGAILIEDNAHGLLSSDLLGIPLGTRTQIGIFSLRKTFPLLNGAALVVNDNELAKLLPKQLTASVKGASIGFRFKKILRVLVPILGIKPCRILTNLVRIMRKLRTGQPIPLPEINAEKIIPGNPRPCKLANKVLSYVDVAAEITRRREIYLHLDKMILGFGGVPVFNSLPDKASPYVFPFRVDDENIETIMKYLKKNNLDCYIWPDLPDSIVKKTNPYYRNVWLIPFVW
;
A
#
# COMPACT_ATOMS: atom_id res chain seq x y z
N MET A 1 0.29 -28.23 13.20
CA MET A 1 1.09 -27.09 12.73
C MET A 1 1.35 -27.11 11.23
N GLU A 2 1.90 -28.19 10.65
CA GLU A 2 2.21 -28.27 9.19
C GLU A 2 0.98 -28.15 8.27
N LYS A 3 -0.15 -28.73 8.63
CA LYS A 3 -1.40 -28.68 7.84
C LYS A 3 -1.97 -27.27 7.77
N ILE A 4 -1.90 -26.52 8.86
CA ILE A 4 -2.34 -25.11 8.96
C ILE A 4 -1.41 -24.22 8.09
N LEU A 5 -0.11 -24.44 8.18
CA LEU A 5 0.88 -23.71 7.41
C LEU A 5 0.72 -23.93 5.89
N SER A 6 0.48 -25.16 5.45
CA SER A 6 0.23 -25.46 4.03
C SER A 6 -1.02 -24.74 3.49
N THR A 7 -2.06 -24.64 4.31
CA THR A 7 -3.29 -23.90 3.98
C THR A 7 -2.98 -22.41 3.88
N LEU A 8 -2.28 -21.83 4.86
CA LEU A 8 -1.86 -20.44 4.86
C LEU A 8 -1.07 -20.05 3.60
N ILE A 9 -0.07 -20.86 3.27
CA ILE A 9 0.78 -20.65 2.10
C ILE A 9 -0.08 -20.68 0.82
N ARG A 10 -1.00 -21.64 0.72
CA ARG A 10 -1.92 -21.72 -0.42
C ARG A 10 -2.79 -20.47 -0.51
N GLN A 11 -3.29 -19.95 0.60
CA GLN A 11 -4.08 -18.71 0.65
C GLN A 11 -3.30 -17.49 0.14
N ILE A 12 -1.99 -17.38 0.41
CA ILE A 12 -1.15 -16.27 -0.09
C ILE A 12 -1.02 -16.29 -1.62
N TYR A 13 -0.98 -17.48 -2.23
CA TYR A 13 -0.84 -17.62 -3.68
C TYR A 13 -2.16 -17.64 -4.44
N CYS A 14 -3.28 -17.91 -3.77
CA CYS A 14 -4.61 -17.99 -4.37
C CYS A 14 -5.48 -16.81 -3.93
N HIS A 15 -5.96 -16.04 -4.88
CA HIS A 15 -6.98 -15.01 -4.62
C HIS A 15 -8.37 -15.55 -4.96
N PRO A 16 -9.40 -15.22 -4.15
CA PRO A 16 -10.78 -15.54 -4.49
C PRO A 16 -11.17 -14.82 -5.79
N VAL A 17 -11.30 -15.59 -6.85
CA VAL A 17 -11.80 -15.09 -8.14
C VAL A 17 -13.21 -15.63 -8.33
N THR A 18 -14.15 -14.73 -8.59
CA THR A 18 -15.52 -15.10 -8.90
C THR A 18 -15.80 -15.03 -10.39
N MET A 19 -16.92 -15.58 -10.82
CA MET A 19 -17.54 -15.14 -12.06
C MET A 19 -17.86 -13.65 -11.93
N LYS A 20 -17.86 -12.94 -13.08
CA LYS A 20 -18.08 -11.49 -13.13
C LYS A 20 -19.31 -11.10 -12.28
N ASN A 21 -19.07 -10.22 -11.32
CA ASN A 21 -20.08 -9.65 -10.44
C ASN A 21 -20.28 -8.15 -10.75
N ASN A 22 -21.18 -7.51 -10.01
CA ASN A 22 -21.50 -6.09 -10.19
C ASN A 22 -20.75 -5.17 -9.20
N THR A 23 -19.64 -5.61 -8.60
CA THR A 23 -18.86 -4.81 -7.67
C THR A 23 -17.90 -3.90 -8.42
N SER A 24 -17.84 -2.64 -8.01
CA SER A 24 -16.89 -1.63 -8.51
C SER A 24 -16.38 -0.77 -7.37
N MET A 25 -15.39 0.08 -7.59
CA MET A 25 -14.93 1.03 -6.57
C MET A 25 -16.02 2.05 -6.22
N GLU A 26 -16.77 2.49 -7.22
CA GLU A 26 -17.87 3.45 -7.04
C GLU A 26 -18.92 2.88 -6.07
N LYS A 27 -19.27 1.60 -6.22
CA LYS A 27 -20.20 0.91 -5.30
C LYS A 27 -19.57 0.64 -3.93
N LEU A 28 -18.29 0.23 -3.89
CA LEU A 28 -17.60 -0.07 -2.64
C LEU A 28 -17.43 1.17 -1.77
N LEU A 29 -17.15 2.31 -2.37
CA LEU A 29 -16.87 3.58 -1.69
C LEU A 29 -18.08 4.53 -1.68
N ASN A 30 -19.19 4.13 -2.33
CA ASN A 30 -20.42 4.93 -2.47
C ASN A 30 -20.18 6.34 -3.04
N THR A 31 -19.36 6.45 -4.11
CA THR A 31 -19.06 7.71 -4.78
C THR A 31 -18.68 7.51 -6.24
N ASP A 32 -19.06 8.44 -7.11
CA ASP A 32 -18.67 8.49 -8.53
C ASP A 32 -17.48 9.42 -8.78
N ASN A 33 -17.03 10.14 -7.74
CA ASN A 33 -15.94 11.10 -7.83
C ASN A 33 -14.56 10.42 -7.81
N ILE A 34 -14.36 9.47 -8.73
CA ILE A 34 -13.16 8.64 -8.83
C ILE A 34 -12.45 8.89 -10.15
N ARG A 35 -11.09 9.00 -10.10
CA ARG A 35 -10.23 9.02 -11.29
C ARG A 35 -9.14 7.98 -11.17
N TYR A 36 -8.98 7.18 -12.21
CA TYR A 36 -8.02 6.08 -12.23
C TYR A 36 -6.69 6.48 -12.86
N TYR A 37 -5.60 6.02 -12.24
CA TYR A 37 -4.21 6.26 -12.63
C TYR A 37 -3.41 4.97 -12.65
N SER A 38 -2.21 5.01 -13.21
CA SER A 38 -1.30 3.86 -13.19
C SER A 38 -0.70 3.61 -11.80
N LEU A 39 -0.35 4.67 -11.07
CA LEU A 39 0.30 4.63 -9.76
C LEU A 39 -0.36 5.63 -8.79
N GLY A 40 -0.34 5.33 -7.49
CA GLY A 40 -0.81 6.25 -6.44
C GLY A 40 -0.11 7.62 -6.47
N ARG A 41 1.16 7.63 -6.88
CA ARG A 41 1.94 8.88 -7.08
C ARG A 41 1.30 9.81 -8.11
N TYR A 42 0.77 9.29 -9.21
CA TYR A 42 0.03 10.10 -10.19
C TYR A 42 -1.34 10.55 -9.67
N ALA A 43 -1.97 9.74 -8.83
CA ALA A 43 -3.22 10.14 -8.17
C ALA A 43 -2.96 11.29 -7.18
N LEU A 44 -1.90 11.21 -6.38
CA LEU A 44 -1.51 12.30 -5.47
C LEU A 44 -1.06 13.54 -6.24
N GLU A 45 -0.23 13.42 -7.28
CA GLU A 45 0.15 14.54 -8.13
C GLU A 45 -1.08 15.25 -8.71
N SER A 46 -2.06 14.49 -9.19
CA SER A 46 -3.31 15.03 -9.73
C SER A 46 -4.13 15.75 -8.66
N ALA A 47 -4.24 15.22 -7.44
CA ALA A 47 -4.87 15.87 -6.31
C ALA A 47 -4.19 17.22 -5.99
N LEU A 48 -2.86 17.21 -5.90
CA LEU A 48 -2.09 18.42 -5.61
C LEU A 48 -2.26 19.50 -6.70
N ARG A 49 -2.29 19.12 -7.98
CA ARG A 49 -2.57 20.05 -9.10
C ARG A 49 -4.00 20.60 -9.03
N MET A 50 -4.98 19.76 -8.73
CA MET A 50 -6.39 20.15 -8.54
C MET A 50 -6.52 21.21 -7.42
N LEU A 51 -5.77 21.02 -6.32
CA LEU A 51 -5.70 21.94 -5.18
C LEU A 51 -4.81 23.17 -5.42
N LYS A 52 -4.27 23.33 -6.64
CA LYS A 52 -3.34 24.42 -7.00
C LYS A 52 -2.16 24.50 -6.03
N VAL A 53 -1.66 23.34 -5.60
CA VAL A 53 -0.43 23.23 -4.82
C VAL A 53 0.77 23.43 -5.74
N GLY A 54 1.72 24.27 -5.34
CA GLY A 54 2.87 24.61 -6.17
C GLY A 54 4.04 25.21 -5.38
N ARG A 55 4.85 25.98 -6.09
CA ARG A 55 6.06 26.62 -5.51
C ARG A 55 5.69 27.53 -4.33
N GLY A 56 6.33 27.31 -3.19
CA GLY A 56 6.05 28.03 -1.94
C GLY A 56 5.15 27.26 -0.98
N ASP A 57 4.28 26.38 -1.49
CA ASP A 57 3.40 25.56 -0.66
C ASP A 57 4.17 24.43 0.03
N VAL A 58 3.63 23.96 1.15
CA VAL A 58 4.13 22.83 1.93
C VAL A 58 3.10 21.72 1.95
N VAL A 59 3.56 20.48 1.75
CA VAL A 59 2.81 19.25 1.97
C VAL A 59 3.43 18.49 3.13
N ALA A 60 2.65 18.20 4.17
CA ALA A 60 3.08 17.41 5.32
C ALA A 60 2.94 15.92 5.02
N LEU A 61 4.02 15.16 5.22
CA LEU A 61 4.07 13.71 5.15
C LEU A 61 4.55 13.13 6.48
N PRO A 62 4.18 11.89 6.85
CA PRO A 62 4.83 11.22 7.97
C PRO A 62 6.30 10.89 7.64
N GLU A 63 7.15 10.84 8.68
CA GLU A 63 8.54 10.39 8.51
C GLU A 63 8.64 8.95 8.03
N PHE A 64 7.73 8.10 8.50
CA PHE A 64 7.66 6.69 8.10
C PHE A 64 6.85 6.54 6.81
N ILE A 65 7.45 6.87 5.68
CA ILE A 65 6.82 6.82 4.36
C ILE A 65 7.79 6.32 3.29
N CYS A 66 7.25 5.72 2.23
CA CYS A 66 8.02 5.37 1.05
C CYS A 66 8.49 6.64 0.34
N ARG A 67 9.81 6.79 0.15
CA ARG A 67 10.41 7.97 -0.49
C ARG A 67 9.84 8.28 -1.88
N ASP A 68 9.35 7.27 -2.56
CA ASP A 68 8.69 7.40 -3.86
C ASP A 68 7.56 8.45 -3.87
N LEU A 69 6.84 8.61 -2.74
CA LEU A 69 5.67 9.51 -2.67
C LEU A 69 6.08 10.98 -2.81
N ILE A 70 7.31 11.30 -2.43
CA ILE A 70 7.89 12.65 -2.55
C ILE A 70 7.89 13.12 -4.01
N SER A 71 8.05 12.19 -4.97
CA SER A 71 8.04 12.55 -6.39
C SER A 71 6.77 13.28 -6.82
N SER A 72 5.62 12.95 -6.24
CA SER A 72 4.35 13.62 -6.55
C SER A 72 4.36 15.09 -6.15
N ILE A 73 5.00 15.40 -5.02
CA ILE A 73 5.12 16.75 -4.48
C ILE A 73 6.20 17.53 -5.25
N SER A 74 7.31 16.85 -5.58
CA SER A 74 8.38 17.41 -6.41
C SER A 74 7.88 17.82 -7.81
N GLN A 75 6.96 17.03 -8.41
CA GLN A 75 6.38 17.34 -9.73
C GLN A 75 5.51 18.59 -9.76
N VAL A 76 4.95 19.00 -8.64
CA VAL A 76 4.19 20.28 -8.53
C VAL A 76 5.04 21.43 -8.01
N GLY A 77 6.30 21.17 -7.66
CA GLY A 77 7.26 22.18 -7.16
C GLY A 77 7.03 22.60 -5.70
N ALA A 78 6.21 21.89 -4.95
CA ALA A 78 5.98 22.15 -3.54
C ALA A 78 7.09 21.57 -2.66
N LYS A 79 7.13 21.98 -1.40
CA LYS A 79 8.08 21.50 -0.39
C LYS A 79 7.44 20.39 0.46
N VAL A 80 8.23 19.39 0.82
CA VAL A 80 7.85 18.39 1.82
C VAL A 80 8.33 18.84 3.19
N LYS A 81 7.48 18.73 4.21
CA LYS A 81 7.85 18.70 5.60
C LYS A 81 7.34 17.41 6.24
N PHE A 82 8.12 16.88 7.17
CA PHE A 82 7.77 15.62 7.82
C PHE A 82 7.25 15.84 9.22
N TYR A 83 6.28 15.02 9.63
CA TYR A 83 5.81 14.90 11.00
C TYR A 83 6.15 13.50 11.55
N PRO A 84 6.47 13.38 12.86
CA PRO A 84 6.84 12.11 13.45
C PRO A 84 5.64 11.18 13.64
N VAL A 85 5.88 9.87 13.59
CA VAL A 85 4.94 8.84 14.02
C VAL A 85 5.58 8.00 15.14
N ASP A 86 4.76 7.42 16.00
CA ASP A 86 5.21 6.56 17.11
C ASP A 86 5.56 5.14 16.62
N GLN A 87 5.92 4.27 17.55
CA GLN A 87 6.21 2.87 17.25
C GLN A 87 5.00 2.08 16.73
N TYR A 88 3.78 2.55 16.94
CA TYR A 88 2.54 1.97 16.44
C TYR A 88 2.06 2.65 15.16
N LEU A 89 2.87 3.57 14.62
CA LEU A 89 2.62 4.34 13.40
C LEU A 89 1.45 5.34 13.52
N ASN A 90 1.11 5.76 14.75
CA ASN A 90 0.19 6.86 15.00
C ASN A 90 0.94 8.19 14.99
N LEU A 91 0.22 9.31 14.83
CA LEU A 91 0.78 10.64 14.93
C LEU A 91 1.44 10.83 16.31
N ALA A 92 2.71 11.28 16.34
CA ALA A 92 3.52 11.42 17.55
C ALA A 92 3.84 12.88 17.92
N CYS A 93 3.08 13.85 17.40
CA CYS A 93 3.19 15.25 17.78
C CYS A 93 1.83 15.92 17.90
N GLY A 94 1.77 17.00 18.69
CA GLY A 94 0.61 17.86 18.78
C GLY A 94 0.60 18.97 17.72
N LEU A 95 -0.42 19.82 17.80
CA LEU A 95 -0.60 20.95 16.87
C LEU A 95 0.61 21.90 16.85
N GLU A 96 1.18 22.21 18.01
CA GLU A 96 2.27 23.20 18.13
C GLU A 96 3.54 22.76 17.39
N ASP A 97 3.81 21.45 17.37
CA ASP A 97 4.99 20.86 16.72
C ASP A 97 4.72 20.40 15.29
N PHE A 98 3.45 20.45 14.86
CA PHE A 98 3.09 19.99 13.52
C PHE A 98 3.50 21.01 12.45
N PRO A 99 4.12 20.61 11.32
CA PRO A 99 4.59 21.52 10.30
C PRO A 99 3.44 22.26 9.62
N HIS A 100 3.45 23.58 9.66
CA HIS A 100 2.47 24.40 8.93
C HIS A 100 2.48 24.02 7.43
N SER A 101 1.33 23.64 6.89
CA SER A 101 1.20 23.05 5.56
C SER A 101 -0.17 23.34 4.94
N LYS A 102 -0.20 23.39 3.61
CA LYS A 102 -1.43 23.55 2.81
C LYS A 102 -2.17 22.23 2.63
N VAL A 103 -1.43 21.13 2.64
CA VAL A 103 -1.94 19.76 2.51
C VAL A 103 -1.28 18.87 3.54
N ILE A 104 -2.06 18.05 4.20
CA ILE A 104 -1.64 17.03 5.15
C ILE A 104 -2.00 15.67 4.57
N VAL A 105 -1.06 14.73 4.57
CA VAL A 105 -1.30 13.34 4.14
C VAL A 105 -1.26 12.43 5.35
N ALA A 106 -2.40 11.88 5.76
CA ALA A 106 -2.52 10.88 6.80
C ALA A 106 -2.54 9.47 6.16
N VAL A 107 -1.74 8.53 6.70
CA VAL A 107 -1.52 7.21 6.08
C VAL A 107 -2.21 6.11 6.86
N ASN A 108 -3.05 5.32 6.19
CA ASN A 108 -3.60 4.06 6.73
C ASN A 108 -2.60 2.94 6.53
N TYR A 109 -1.64 2.83 7.43
CA TYR A 109 -0.56 1.85 7.31
C TYR A 109 -1.10 0.43 7.26
N PHE A 110 -0.68 -0.30 6.23
CA PHE A 110 -0.92 -1.74 6.04
C PHE A 110 -2.40 -2.17 6.02
N GLY A 111 -3.33 -1.20 5.89
CA GLY A 111 -4.77 -1.43 5.91
C GLY A 111 -5.41 -1.26 7.29
N PHE A 112 -4.67 -0.74 8.26
CA PHE A 112 -5.19 -0.35 9.57
C PHE A 112 -5.68 1.10 9.54
N PRO A 113 -6.82 1.40 10.18
CA PRO A 113 -7.35 2.76 10.21
C PRO A 113 -6.47 3.66 11.07
N GLN A 114 -6.04 4.78 10.49
CA GLN A 114 -5.42 5.88 11.24
C GLN A 114 -6.50 6.61 12.05
N ASP A 115 -6.18 7.01 13.28
CA ASP A 115 -7.02 7.95 14.02
C ASP A 115 -6.87 9.35 13.40
N LEU A 116 -7.97 9.87 12.88
CA LEU A 116 -7.99 11.16 12.19
C LEU A 116 -8.40 12.32 13.10
N THR A 117 -8.72 12.09 14.37
CA THR A 117 -9.22 13.12 15.29
C THR A 117 -8.25 14.31 15.38
N VAL A 118 -7.00 14.04 15.74
CA VAL A 118 -5.96 15.07 15.85
C VAL A 118 -5.60 15.68 14.50
N PHE A 119 -5.63 14.88 13.43
CA PHE A 119 -5.38 15.39 12.07
C PHE A 119 -6.45 16.37 11.60
N ASN A 120 -7.72 16.12 11.91
CA ASN A 120 -8.82 17.03 11.60
C ASN A 120 -8.65 18.36 12.35
N ASP A 121 -8.37 18.32 13.67
CA ASP A 121 -8.13 19.53 14.46
C ASP A 121 -6.97 20.36 13.92
N ILE A 122 -5.89 19.71 13.50
CA ILE A 122 -4.72 20.36 12.90
C ILE A 122 -5.10 20.96 11.53
N ALA A 123 -5.78 20.20 10.69
CA ALA A 123 -6.19 20.65 9.36
C ALA A 123 -7.14 21.85 9.44
N ASP A 124 -8.12 21.82 10.33
CA ASP A 124 -9.10 22.91 10.53
C ASP A 124 -8.40 24.19 11.01
N LYS A 125 -7.50 24.10 11.99
CA LYS A 125 -6.76 25.26 12.52
C LYS A 125 -5.80 25.87 11.49
N MET A 126 -5.27 25.07 10.57
CA MET A 126 -4.35 25.53 9.52
C MET A 126 -5.08 25.94 8.23
N GLY A 127 -6.37 25.61 8.07
CA GLY A 127 -7.08 25.70 6.80
C GLY A 127 -6.48 24.76 5.75
N ALA A 128 -5.90 23.62 6.18
CA ALA A 128 -5.25 22.65 5.32
C ALA A 128 -6.24 21.60 4.79
N ILE A 129 -5.97 21.09 3.59
CA ILE A 129 -6.71 19.93 3.05
C ILE A 129 -6.08 18.64 3.59
N LEU A 130 -6.92 17.77 4.16
CA LEU A 130 -6.50 16.45 4.63
C LEU A 130 -6.71 15.42 3.53
N ILE A 131 -5.63 14.74 3.16
CA ILE A 131 -5.62 13.60 2.21
C ILE A 131 -5.38 12.33 2.98
N GLU A 132 -6.25 11.35 2.81
CA GLU A 132 -6.10 10.01 3.35
C GLU A 132 -5.36 9.13 2.35
N ASP A 133 -4.06 8.81 2.63
CA ASP A 133 -3.34 7.81 1.83
C ASP A 133 -3.78 6.41 2.24
N ASN A 134 -4.69 5.89 1.46
CA ASN A 134 -5.23 4.55 1.60
C ASN A 134 -4.66 3.55 0.57
N ALA A 135 -3.40 3.71 0.22
CA ALA A 135 -2.73 2.81 -0.74
C ALA A 135 -2.70 1.35 -0.26
N HIS A 136 -2.86 1.11 1.04
CA HIS A 136 -2.82 -0.22 1.65
C HIS A 136 -4.18 -0.75 2.11
N GLY A 137 -5.20 0.10 2.21
CA GLY A 137 -6.45 -0.20 2.94
C GLY A 137 -7.72 -0.25 2.09
N LEU A 138 -7.62 -0.54 0.79
CA LEU A 138 -8.79 -0.53 -0.12
C LEU A 138 -10.00 -1.34 0.38
N LEU A 139 -9.76 -2.43 1.10
CA LEU A 139 -10.81 -3.33 1.60
C LEU A 139 -11.07 -3.15 3.11
N SER A 140 -10.53 -2.09 3.70
CA SER A 140 -10.68 -1.81 5.13
C SER A 140 -11.69 -0.69 5.37
N SER A 141 -12.34 -0.77 6.53
CA SER A 141 -13.15 0.31 7.08
C SER A 141 -12.70 0.61 8.52
N ASP A 142 -13.09 1.75 9.04
CA ASP A 142 -12.92 2.05 10.45
C ASP A 142 -13.93 1.28 11.34
N LEU A 143 -13.92 1.54 12.64
CA LEU A 143 -14.81 0.86 13.59
C LEU A 143 -16.30 1.14 13.33
N LEU A 144 -16.62 2.30 12.77
CA LEU A 144 -18.01 2.67 12.40
C LEU A 144 -18.44 2.02 11.08
N GLY A 145 -17.50 1.45 10.31
CA GLY A 145 -17.75 0.83 9.02
C GLY A 145 -17.62 1.80 7.85
N ILE A 146 -17.05 2.98 8.07
CA ILE A 146 -16.75 3.94 7.01
C ILE A 146 -15.52 3.44 6.25
N PRO A 147 -15.58 3.26 4.93
CA PRO A 147 -14.45 2.81 4.14
C PRO A 147 -13.25 3.76 4.29
N LEU A 148 -12.05 3.21 4.51
CA LEU A 148 -10.83 4.03 4.56
C LEU A 148 -10.61 4.71 3.20
N GLY A 149 -10.13 5.96 3.24
CA GLY A 149 -9.98 6.82 2.06
C GLY A 149 -11.23 7.62 1.71
N THR A 150 -12.33 7.47 2.49
CA THR A 150 -13.55 8.28 2.34
C THR A 150 -13.84 9.17 3.56
N ARG A 151 -12.95 9.17 4.56
CA ARG A 151 -13.13 9.86 5.85
C ARG A 151 -12.60 11.29 5.87
N THR A 152 -11.91 11.72 4.78
CA THR A 152 -11.36 13.07 4.59
C THR A 152 -11.76 13.62 3.23
N GLN A 153 -11.35 14.86 2.90
CA GLN A 153 -11.72 15.49 1.64
C GLN A 153 -11.25 14.69 0.41
N ILE A 154 -10.10 14.00 0.51
CA ILE A 154 -9.50 13.28 -0.61
C ILE A 154 -8.92 11.93 -0.12
N GLY A 155 -9.13 10.87 -0.90
CA GLY A 155 -8.52 9.56 -0.69
C GLY A 155 -7.63 9.14 -1.87
N ILE A 156 -6.47 8.54 -1.57
CA ILE A 156 -5.55 7.97 -2.56
C ILE A 156 -5.48 6.45 -2.38
N PHE A 157 -5.67 5.71 -3.47
CA PHE A 157 -5.70 4.25 -3.44
C PHE A 157 -4.67 3.63 -4.39
N SER A 158 -4.14 2.46 -4.02
CA SER A 158 -3.28 1.66 -4.89
C SER A 158 -3.87 0.26 -5.12
N LEU A 159 -4.60 0.10 -6.19
CA LEU A 159 -5.26 -1.16 -6.56
C LEU A 159 -4.26 -2.30 -6.80
N ARG A 160 -3.09 -1.99 -7.38
CA ARG A 160 -2.05 -2.97 -7.67
C ARG A 160 -1.40 -3.58 -6.41
N LYS A 161 -1.50 -2.91 -5.27
CA LYS A 161 -1.03 -3.46 -3.99
C LYS A 161 -2.05 -4.45 -3.43
N THR A 162 -3.32 -4.20 -3.66
CA THR A 162 -4.41 -5.06 -3.18
C THR A 162 -4.66 -6.24 -4.11
N PHE A 163 -4.58 -6.03 -5.43
CA PHE A 163 -4.89 -7.04 -6.44
C PHE A 163 -3.74 -7.24 -7.42
N PRO A 164 -3.63 -8.42 -8.05
CA PRO A 164 -2.57 -8.73 -9.01
C PRO A 164 -2.78 -8.01 -10.35
N LEU A 165 -2.63 -6.69 -10.36
CA LEU A 165 -2.69 -5.82 -11.53
C LEU A 165 -1.30 -5.41 -11.99
N LEU A 166 -1.17 -5.12 -13.29
CA LEU A 166 0.06 -4.55 -13.87
C LEU A 166 0.37 -3.19 -13.23
N ASN A 167 -0.64 -2.34 -13.18
CA ASN A 167 -0.68 -1.04 -12.52
C ASN A 167 -2.14 -0.71 -12.19
N GLY A 168 -2.37 0.31 -11.39
CA GLY A 168 -3.71 0.75 -11.02
C GLY A 168 -3.69 1.46 -9.68
N ALA A 169 -4.26 2.65 -9.69
CA ALA A 169 -4.47 3.50 -8.54
C ALA A 169 -5.72 4.34 -8.76
N ALA A 170 -6.24 4.96 -7.70
CA ALA A 170 -7.36 5.87 -7.81
C ALA A 170 -7.17 7.09 -6.91
N LEU A 171 -7.63 8.23 -7.41
CA LEU A 171 -7.95 9.44 -6.67
C LEU A 171 -9.45 9.43 -6.41
N VAL A 172 -9.85 9.59 -5.17
CA VAL A 172 -11.24 9.73 -4.74
C VAL A 172 -11.40 11.10 -4.10
N VAL A 173 -12.41 11.85 -4.51
CA VAL A 173 -12.71 13.17 -3.94
C VAL A 173 -14.06 13.10 -3.24
N ASN A 174 -14.02 13.23 -1.92
CA ASN A 174 -15.20 13.08 -1.07
C ASN A 174 -15.90 14.42 -0.80
N ASP A 175 -15.16 15.52 -0.93
CA ASP A 175 -15.72 16.87 -0.81
C ASP A 175 -16.44 17.28 -2.11
N ASN A 176 -17.68 17.79 -2.00
CA ASN A 176 -18.51 18.12 -3.15
C ASN A 176 -18.00 19.31 -3.95
N GLU A 177 -17.39 20.31 -3.30
CA GLU A 177 -16.85 21.48 -4.00
C GLU A 177 -15.55 21.13 -4.73
N LEU A 178 -14.67 20.34 -4.08
CA LEU A 178 -13.47 19.84 -4.72
C LEU A 178 -13.78 18.87 -5.87
N ALA A 179 -14.86 18.11 -5.79
CA ALA A 179 -15.28 17.19 -6.83
C ALA A 179 -15.56 17.87 -8.17
N LYS A 180 -15.99 19.15 -8.15
CA LYS A 180 -16.18 19.96 -9.36
C LYS A 180 -14.87 20.25 -10.11
N LEU A 181 -13.74 20.13 -9.42
CA LEU A 181 -12.39 20.36 -9.97
C LEU A 181 -11.74 19.08 -10.51
N LEU A 182 -12.39 17.92 -10.39
CA LEU A 182 -11.84 16.64 -10.84
C LEU A 182 -11.47 16.70 -12.34
N PRO A 183 -10.23 16.31 -12.71
CA PRO A 183 -9.82 16.28 -14.10
C PRO A 183 -10.61 15.22 -14.89
N LYS A 184 -10.57 15.30 -16.22
CA LYS A 184 -11.14 14.26 -17.08
C LYS A 184 -10.43 12.93 -16.85
N GLN A 185 -11.22 11.84 -16.86
CA GLN A 185 -10.67 10.48 -16.74
C GLN A 185 -9.70 10.19 -17.89
N LEU A 186 -8.50 9.71 -17.55
CA LEU A 186 -7.52 9.28 -18.54
C LEU A 186 -7.97 7.98 -19.22
N THR A 187 -7.79 7.91 -20.53
CA THR A 187 -8.00 6.67 -21.27
C THR A 187 -7.01 5.59 -20.81
N ALA A 188 -7.46 4.35 -20.72
CA ALA A 188 -6.61 3.24 -20.33
C ALA A 188 -5.40 3.07 -21.27
N SER A 189 -4.27 2.66 -20.72
CA SER A 189 -3.07 2.37 -21.50
C SER A 189 -3.30 1.23 -22.49
N VAL A 190 -2.83 1.40 -23.72
CA VAL A 190 -2.87 0.36 -24.77
C VAL A 190 -1.71 -0.64 -24.57
N LYS A 191 -0.64 -0.26 -23.85
CA LYS A 191 0.49 -1.15 -23.58
C LYS A 191 0.03 -2.40 -22.85
N GLY A 192 0.19 -3.54 -23.50
CA GLY A 192 -0.10 -4.84 -22.90
C GLY A 192 0.83 -5.18 -21.75
N ALA A 193 0.42 -6.12 -20.92
CA ALA A 193 1.26 -6.68 -19.87
C ALA A 193 2.49 -7.37 -20.47
N SER A 194 3.64 -7.27 -19.81
CA SER A 194 4.85 -8.00 -20.18
C SER A 194 4.59 -9.51 -20.17
N ILE A 195 5.36 -10.24 -20.98
CA ILE A 195 5.27 -11.71 -21.05
C ILE A 195 5.41 -12.33 -19.67
N GLY A 196 6.37 -11.85 -18.86
CA GLY A 196 6.56 -12.33 -17.49
C GLY A 196 5.35 -12.11 -16.57
N PHE A 197 4.65 -10.98 -16.69
CA PHE A 197 3.42 -10.73 -15.95
C PHE A 197 2.27 -11.67 -16.39
N ARG A 198 2.11 -11.88 -17.69
CA ARG A 198 1.10 -12.83 -18.23
C ARG A 198 1.37 -14.25 -17.76
N PHE A 199 2.63 -14.68 -17.79
CA PHE A 199 3.05 -16.00 -17.32
C PHE A 199 2.83 -16.17 -15.82
N LYS A 200 3.17 -15.17 -15.02
CA LYS A 200 2.90 -15.14 -13.57
C LYS A 200 1.39 -15.27 -13.28
N LYS A 201 0.54 -14.59 -14.07
CA LYS A 201 -0.91 -14.70 -13.95
C LYS A 201 -1.41 -16.11 -14.25
N ILE A 202 -0.90 -16.76 -15.30
CA ILE A 202 -1.26 -18.15 -15.64
C ILE A 202 -0.86 -19.08 -14.51
N LEU A 203 0.35 -18.97 -14.00
CA LEU A 203 0.80 -19.80 -12.89
C LEU A 203 -0.08 -19.66 -11.65
N ARG A 204 -0.53 -18.46 -11.31
CA ARG A 204 -1.47 -18.27 -10.19
C ARG A 204 -2.76 -19.05 -10.36
N VAL A 205 -3.34 -19.04 -11.56
CA VAL A 205 -4.56 -19.80 -11.85
C VAL A 205 -4.33 -21.31 -11.72
N LEU A 206 -3.12 -21.76 -11.99
CA LEU A 206 -2.74 -23.17 -11.91
C LEU A 206 -2.31 -23.63 -10.50
N VAL A 207 -2.07 -22.70 -9.56
CA VAL A 207 -1.65 -23.06 -8.17
C VAL A 207 -2.59 -24.05 -7.48
N PRO A 208 -3.93 -23.96 -7.59
CA PRO A 208 -4.82 -24.96 -7.00
C PRO A 208 -4.59 -26.38 -7.48
N ILE A 209 -4.11 -26.56 -8.73
CA ILE A 209 -3.89 -27.86 -9.38
C ILE A 209 -2.44 -28.29 -9.21
N LEU A 210 -1.49 -27.44 -9.55
CA LEU A 210 -0.05 -27.76 -9.62
C LEU A 210 0.70 -27.49 -8.31
N GLY A 211 0.04 -26.87 -7.32
CA GLY A 211 0.67 -26.42 -6.08
C GLY A 211 1.58 -25.19 -6.28
N ILE A 212 2.29 -24.83 -5.23
CA ILE A 212 3.09 -23.60 -5.16
C ILE A 212 4.46 -23.73 -5.82
N LYS A 213 5.00 -24.96 -5.92
CA LYS A 213 6.36 -25.23 -6.40
C LYS A 213 6.68 -24.52 -7.74
N PRO A 214 5.84 -24.59 -8.79
CA PRO A 214 6.12 -23.90 -10.07
C PRO A 214 6.28 -22.40 -9.92
N CYS A 215 5.47 -21.76 -9.06
CA CYS A 215 5.54 -20.34 -8.78
C CYS A 215 6.88 -19.97 -8.13
N ARG A 216 7.35 -20.79 -7.18
CA ARG A 216 8.64 -20.58 -6.48
C ARG A 216 9.82 -20.78 -7.41
N ILE A 217 9.80 -21.82 -8.24
CA ILE A 217 10.84 -22.06 -9.25
C ILE A 217 10.96 -20.84 -10.16
N LEU A 218 9.85 -20.34 -10.71
CA LEU A 218 9.86 -19.14 -11.56
C LEU A 218 10.42 -17.91 -10.82
N THR A 219 9.96 -17.68 -9.59
CA THR A 219 10.43 -16.54 -8.79
C THR A 219 11.93 -16.61 -8.57
N ASN A 220 12.44 -17.79 -8.23
CA ASN A 220 13.88 -18.01 -8.02
C ASN A 220 14.68 -17.84 -9.31
N LEU A 221 14.19 -18.35 -10.43
CA LEU A 221 14.83 -18.14 -11.74
C LEU A 221 14.90 -16.65 -12.10
N VAL A 222 13.81 -15.89 -11.90
CA VAL A 222 13.80 -14.44 -12.14
C VAL A 222 14.79 -13.71 -11.23
N ARG A 223 14.90 -14.12 -9.94
CA ARG A 223 15.87 -13.56 -8.99
C ARG A 223 17.31 -13.86 -9.39
N ILE A 224 17.59 -15.11 -9.82
CA ILE A 224 18.92 -15.51 -10.32
C ILE A 224 19.28 -14.71 -11.58
N MET A 225 18.39 -14.65 -12.57
CA MET A 225 18.62 -13.87 -13.80
C MET A 225 18.86 -12.39 -13.50
N ARG A 226 18.14 -11.81 -12.55
CA ARG A 226 18.35 -10.42 -12.14
C ARG A 226 19.70 -10.27 -11.46
N LYS A 227 20.06 -11.16 -10.51
CA LYS A 227 21.35 -11.14 -9.84
C LYS A 227 22.52 -11.20 -10.84
N LEU A 228 22.41 -12.02 -11.88
CA LEU A 228 23.40 -12.10 -12.95
C LEU A 228 23.51 -10.81 -13.78
N ARG A 229 22.41 -10.07 -13.95
CA ARG A 229 22.38 -8.82 -14.74
C ARG A 229 22.75 -7.57 -13.92
N THR A 230 22.36 -7.49 -12.67
CA THR A 230 22.41 -6.26 -11.85
C THR A 230 23.21 -6.43 -10.56
N GLY A 231 23.76 -7.60 -10.30
CA GLY A 231 24.44 -7.93 -9.04
C GLY A 231 23.50 -8.18 -7.85
N GLN A 232 22.20 -7.87 -7.97
CA GLN A 232 21.23 -7.96 -6.88
C GLN A 232 19.99 -8.80 -7.24
N PRO A 233 19.49 -9.68 -6.34
CA PRO A 233 18.31 -10.50 -6.60
C PRO A 233 16.98 -9.72 -6.56
N ILE A 234 16.98 -8.55 -5.90
CA ILE A 234 15.84 -7.64 -5.76
C ILE A 234 16.13 -6.36 -6.55
N PRO A 235 15.11 -5.69 -7.14
CA PRO A 235 15.34 -4.39 -7.80
C PRO A 235 15.97 -3.41 -6.83
N LEU A 236 17.01 -2.72 -7.28
CA LEU A 236 17.56 -1.59 -6.52
C LEU A 236 16.55 -0.43 -6.50
N PRO A 237 16.53 0.35 -5.41
CA PRO A 237 15.78 1.59 -5.37
C PRO A 237 16.18 2.52 -6.53
N GLU A 238 15.21 3.19 -7.14
CA GLU A 238 15.50 4.16 -8.20
C GLU A 238 16.20 5.39 -7.60
N ILE A 239 17.35 5.78 -8.15
CA ILE A 239 18.17 6.91 -7.65
C ILE A 239 17.35 8.21 -7.60
N ASN A 240 16.46 8.41 -8.58
CA ASN A 240 15.60 9.58 -8.67
C ASN A 240 14.18 9.37 -8.16
N ALA A 241 13.97 8.39 -7.26
CA ALA A 241 12.63 8.04 -6.78
C ALA A 241 11.86 9.21 -6.14
N GLU A 242 12.56 10.16 -5.51
CA GLU A 242 11.96 11.36 -4.91
C GLU A 242 11.66 12.48 -5.92
N LYS A 243 12.20 12.41 -7.13
CA LYS A 243 12.10 13.48 -8.13
C LYS A 243 11.17 13.12 -9.29
N ILE A 244 11.16 11.87 -9.71
CA ILE A 244 10.51 11.44 -10.95
C ILE A 244 9.49 10.33 -10.68
N ILE A 245 8.28 10.49 -11.21
CA ILE A 245 7.29 9.42 -11.25
C ILE A 245 7.53 8.58 -12.50
N PRO A 246 7.85 7.29 -12.39
CA PRO A 246 8.16 6.45 -13.53
C PRO A 246 6.92 6.10 -14.37
N GLY A 247 7.12 5.95 -15.68
CA GLY A 247 6.07 5.52 -16.60
C GLY A 247 5.15 6.66 -17.07
N ASN A 248 3.88 6.35 -17.27
CA ASN A 248 2.88 7.35 -17.61
C ASN A 248 1.63 7.22 -16.73
N PRO A 249 0.79 8.27 -16.59
CA PRO A 249 -0.34 8.28 -15.67
C PRO A 249 -1.50 7.35 -16.07
N ARG A 250 -1.56 6.84 -17.28
CA ARG A 250 -2.70 6.05 -17.81
C ARG A 250 -2.83 4.70 -17.09
N PRO A 251 -3.99 4.37 -16.50
CA PRO A 251 -4.22 3.09 -15.84
C PRO A 251 -4.24 1.93 -16.84
N CYS A 252 -4.03 0.70 -16.36
CA CYS A 252 -4.30 -0.48 -17.17
C CYS A 252 -5.82 -0.70 -17.37
N LYS A 253 -6.19 -1.41 -18.43
CA LYS A 253 -7.62 -1.66 -18.78
C LYS A 253 -8.44 -2.36 -17.69
N LEU A 254 -7.78 -3.04 -16.75
CA LEU A 254 -8.44 -3.76 -15.65
C LEU A 254 -8.54 -2.93 -14.37
N ALA A 255 -7.91 -1.75 -14.29
CA ALA A 255 -7.86 -0.99 -13.05
C ALA A 255 -9.26 -0.64 -12.51
N ASN A 256 -10.17 -0.18 -13.37
CA ASN A 256 -11.55 0.16 -13.00
C ASN A 256 -12.52 -1.05 -12.98
N LYS A 257 -12.03 -2.26 -13.31
CA LYS A 257 -12.89 -3.47 -13.42
C LYS A 257 -12.44 -4.59 -12.51
N VAL A 258 -11.33 -4.43 -11.77
CA VAL A 258 -10.75 -5.53 -11.01
C VAL A 258 -11.71 -6.09 -9.96
N LEU A 259 -12.47 -5.23 -9.29
CA LEU A 259 -13.43 -5.64 -8.26
C LEU A 259 -14.58 -6.49 -8.83
N SER A 260 -14.95 -6.32 -10.09
CA SER A 260 -15.98 -7.16 -10.71
C SER A 260 -15.55 -8.62 -10.94
N TYR A 261 -14.29 -8.96 -10.70
CA TYR A 261 -13.75 -10.31 -10.80
C TYR A 261 -13.26 -10.87 -9.46
N VAL A 262 -13.53 -10.19 -8.35
CA VAL A 262 -13.08 -10.58 -7.02
C VAL A 262 -14.28 -10.74 -6.09
N ASP A 263 -14.32 -11.83 -5.35
CA ASP A 263 -15.19 -11.95 -4.19
C ASP A 263 -14.56 -11.14 -3.04
N VAL A 264 -15.08 -9.93 -2.84
CA VAL A 264 -14.56 -8.98 -1.86
C VAL A 264 -14.68 -9.54 -0.44
N ALA A 265 -15.80 -10.17 -0.09
CA ALA A 265 -16.01 -10.72 1.24
C ALA A 265 -15.03 -11.88 1.53
N ALA A 266 -14.89 -12.80 0.57
CA ALA A 266 -13.93 -13.90 0.67
C ALA A 266 -12.48 -13.38 0.73
N GLU A 267 -12.14 -12.32 0.00
CA GLU A 267 -10.79 -11.72 0.04
C GLU A 267 -10.51 -11.05 1.40
N ILE A 268 -11.47 -10.35 1.98
CA ILE A 268 -11.36 -9.78 3.33
C ILE A 268 -11.12 -10.90 4.36
N THR A 269 -11.97 -11.93 4.35
CA THR A 269 -11.84 -13.10 5.24
C THR A 269 -10.46 -13.75 5.10
N ARG A 270 -10.03 -14.02 3.87
CA ARG A 270 -8.71 -14.59 3.57
C ARG A 270 -7.57 -13.79 4.19
N ARG A 271 -7.58 -12.45 4.03
CA ARG A 271 -6.51 -11.58 4.57
C ARG A 271 -6.48 -11.57 6.08
N ARG A 272 -7.64 -11.52 6.70
CA ARG A 272 -7.76 -11.58 8.15
C ARG A 272 -7.26 -12.91 8.72
N GLU A 273 -7.62 -14.03 8.10
CA GLU A 273 -7.14 -15.36 8.48
C GLU A 273 -5.60 -15.45 8.36
N ILE A 274 -5.03 -14.97 7.24
CA ILE A 274 -3.57 -14.93 7.04
C ILE A 274 -2.91 -14.11 8.15
N TYR A 275 -3.45 -12.93 8.45
CA TYR A 275 -2.91 -12.06 9.49
C TYR A 275 -2.88 -12.76 10.85
N LEU A 276 -3.99 -13.30 11.30
CA LEU A 276 -4.13 -13.96 12.60
C LEU A 276 -3.23 -15.21 12.74
N HIS A 277 -2.99 -15.93 11.65
CA HIS A 277 -2.06 -17.06 11.66
C HIS A 277 -0.59 -16.61 11.76
N LEU A 278 -0.22 -15.56 10.99
CA LEU A 278 1.12 -15.01 11.04
C LEU A 278 1.42 -14.36 12.39
N ASP A 279 0.43 -13.70 12.99
CA ASP A 279 0.51 -13.11 14.33
C ASP A 279 0.97 -14.14 15.37
N LYS A 280 0.23 -15.25 15.47
CA LYS A 280 0.57 -16.36 16.38
C LYS A 280 1.94 -16.99 16.06
N MET A 281 2.25 -17.11 14.79
CA MET A 281 3.51 -17.71 14.34
C MET A 281 4.70 -16.81 14.69
N ILE A 282 4.64 -15.53 14.38
CA ILE A 282 5.73 -14.57 14.59
C ILE A 282 5.98 -14.35 16.10
N LEU A 283 4.93 -14.25 16.90
CA LEU A 283 5.04 -14.20 18.37
C LEU A 283 5.78 -15.42 18.91
N GLY A 284 5.53 -16.62 18.37
CA GLY A 284 6.23 -17.85 18.77
C GLY A 284 7.74 -17.87 18.42
N PHE A 285 8.21 -16.98 17.56
CA PHE A 285 9.62 -16.81 17.21
C PHE A 285 10.26 -15.54 17.84
N GLY A 286 9.58 -14.89 18.79
CA GLY A 286 10.10 -13.68 19.44
C GLY A 286 9.96 -12.40 18.60
N GLY A 287 9.23 -12.45 17.49
CA GLY A 287 8.87 -11.24 16.76
C GLY A 287 7.66 -10.55 17.37
N VAL A 288 7.55 -9.24 17.20
CA VAL A 288 6.47 -8.41 17.77
C VAL A 288 5.68 -7.78 16.65
N PRO A 289 4.37 -8.03 16.53
CA PRO A 289 3.50 -7.33 15.56
C PRO A 289 3.58 -5.81 15.75
N VAL A 290 3.48 -5.04 14.67
CA VAL A 290 3.48 -3.57 14.75
C VAL A 290 2.21 -3.06 15.42
N PHE A 291 1.09 -3.74 15.21
CA PHE A 291 -0.21 -3.40 15.80
C PHE A 291 -0.61 -4.43 16.84
N ASN A 292 -1.11 -3.96 17.98
CA ASN A 292 -1.47 -4.81 19.12
C ASN A 292 -2.67 -5.74 18.86
N SER A 293 -3.54 -5.37 17.94
CA SER A 293 -4.72 -6.17 17.60
C SER A 293 -5.18 -5.87 16.17
N LEU A 294 -5.92 -6.81 15.58
CA LEU A 294 -6.55 -6.65 14.27
C LEU A 294 -7.99 -6.13 14.45
N PRO A 295 -8.29 -4.86 14.12
CA PRO A 295 -9.65 -4.31 14.20
C PRO A 295 -10.65 -5.11 13.37
N ASP A 296 -11.91 -5.18 13.80
CA ASP A 296 -12.92 -6.06 13.20
C ASP A 296 -13.17 -5.79 11.72
N LYS A 297 -13.07 -4.54 11.28
CA LYS A 297 -13.34 -4.12 9.91
C LYS A 297 -12.07 -3.81 9.10
N ALA A 298 -10.89 -4.06 9.67
CA ALA A 298 -9.63 -3.93 8.94
C ALA A 298 -9.35 -5.17 8.08
N SER A 299 -8.89 -4.94 6.87
CA SER A 299 -8.42 -5.96 5.93
C SER A 299 -6.94 -5.71 5.60
N PRO A 300 -6.01 -6.38 6.31
CA PRO A 300 -4.59 -6.10 6.17
C PRO A 300 -4.06 -6.33 4.76
N TYR A 301 -3.12 -5.49 4.36
CA TYR A 301 -2.41 -5.60 3.09
C TYR A 301 -1.25 -6.61 3.16
N VAL A 302 -0.58 -6.63 4.33
CA VAL A 302 0.58 -7.46 4.67
C VAL A 302 0.54 -7.75 6.16
N PHE A 303 1.48 -8.58 6.65
CA PHE A 303 1.73 -8.73 8.09
C PHE A 303 2.99 -7.94 8.46
N PRO A 304 2.87 -6.81 9.19
CA PRO A 304 4.01 -6.02 9.66
C PRO A 304 4.43 -6.46 11.06
N PHE A 305 5.75 -6.66 11.26
CA PHE A 305 6.30 -7.02 12.55
C PHE A 305 7.70 -6.43 12.76
N ARG A 306 8.13 -6.40 14.01
CA ARG A 306 9.49 -6.08 14.44
C ARG A 306 10.13 -7.30 15.06
N VAL A 307 11.44 -7.35 15.03
CA VAL A 307 12.20 -8.46 15.60
C VAL A 307 13.62 -8.00 15.89
N ASP A 308 14.21 -8.51 16.95
CA ASP A 308 15.60 -8.27 17.29
C ASP A 308 16.54 -9.01 16.35
N ASP A 309 17.76 -8.51 16.17
CA ASP A 309 18.76 -9.05 15.25
C ASP A 309 19.05 -10.54 15.48
N GLU A 310 19.00 -11.00 16.71
CA GLU A 310 19.22 -12.40 17.08
C GLU A 310 18.14 -13.34 16.55
N ASN A 311 16.89 -12.89 16.49
CA ASN A 311 15.74 -13.71 16.11
C ASN A 311 15.44 -13.64 14.59
N ILE A 312 15.87 -12.58 13.90
CA ILE A 312 15.52 -12.38 12.49
C ILE A 312 16.03 -13.51 11.59
N GLU A 313 17.24 -14.01 11.83
CA GLU A 313 17.76 -15.10 11.01
C GLU A 313 16.93 -16.39 11.12
N THR A 314 16.46 -16.71 12.33
CA THR A 314 15.60 -17.87 12.59
C THR A 314 14.27 -17.74 11.88
N ILE A 315 13.63 -16.54 11.98
CA ILE A 315 12.40 -16.23 11.27
C ILE A 315 12.61 -16.32 9.76
N MET A 316 13.68 -15.73 9.22
CA MET A 316 13.97 -15.75 7.79
C MET A 316 14.22 -17.18 7.26
N LYS A 317 14.95 -18.01 8.00
CA LYS A 317 15.15 -19.43 7.65
C LYS A 317 13.82 -20.19 7.62
N TYR A 318 12.97 -19.97 8.63
CA TYR A 318 11.66 -20.59 8.72
C TYR A 318 10.72 -20.15 7.58
N LEU A 319 10.61 -18.86 7.31
CA LEU A 319 9.80 -18.30 6.23
C LEU A 319 10.27 -18.84 4.87
N LYS A 320 11.59 -18.85 4.62
CA LYS A 320 12.17 -19.37 3.38
C LYS A 320 11.88 -20.86 3.18
N LYS A 321 12.04 -21.69 4.24
CA LYS A 321 11.69 -23.12 4.21
C LYS A 321 10.23 -23.33 3.83
N ASN A 322 9.35 -22.42 4.27
CA ASN A 322 7.91 -22.47 4.05
C ASN A 322 7.43 -21.64 2.86
N ASN A 323 8.34 -21.25 1.98
CA ASN A 323 8.01 -20.49 0.76
C ASN A 323 7.34 -19.14 1.00
N LEU A 324 7.56 -18.51 2.14
CA LEU A 324 7.11 -17.15 2.44
C LEU A 324 8.25 -16.16 2.18
N ASP A 325 7.91 -15.03 1.57
CA ASP A 325 8.82 -13.91 1.39
C ASP A 325 8.70 -12.94 2.57
N CYS A 326 9.82 -12.28 2.91
CA CYS A 326 9.87 -11.25 3.93
C CYS A 326 10.85 -10.16 3.48
N TYR A 327 10.55 -8.90 3.78
CA TYR A 327 11.41 -7.77 3.44
C TYR A 327 11.17 -6.58 4.38
N ILE A 328 12.19 -5.73 4.51
CA ILE A 328 12.09 -4.46 5.28
C ILE A 328 11.28 -3.43 4.47
N TRP A 329 10.48 -2.63 5.16
CA TRP A 329 9.70 -1.55 4.60
C TRP A 329 9.61 -0.37 5.59
N PRO A 330 9.57 0.86 5.12
CA PRO A 330 9.68 1.33 3.74
C PRO A 330 11.12 1.58 3.29
N ASP A 331 11.30 1.89 1.99
CA ASP A 331 12.47 2.63 1.51
C ASP A 331 12.27 4.10 1.93
N LEU A 332 12.89 4.47 3.06
CA LEU A 332 12.67 5.76 3.72
C LEU A 332 13.21 6.93 2.89
N PRO A 333 12.64 8.15 3.05
CA PRO A 333 13.17 9.36 2.43
C PRO A 333 14.64 9.62 2.78
N ASP A 334 15.43 10.09 1.81
CA ASP A 334 16.87 10.33 1.97
C ASP A 334 17.19 11.29 3.13
N SER A 335 16.32 12.27 3.38
CA SER A 335 16.45 13.22 4.49
C SER A 335 16.11 12.60 5.86
N ILE A 336 15.31 11.55 5.87
CA ILE A 336 14.88 10.85 7.09
C ILE A 336 15.87 9.76 7.47
N VAL A 337 16.40 8.98 6.53
CA VAL A 337 17.35 7.88 6.78
C VAL A 337 18.50 8.28 7.72
N LYS A 338 18.98 9.51 7.65
CA LYS A 338 20.09 10.01 8.49
C LYS A 338 19.69 10.33 9.93
N LYS A 339 18.40 10.56 10.21
CA LYS A 339 17.88 11.09 11.48
C LYS A 339 16.91 10.14 12.17
N THR A 340 16.72 8.93 11.66
CA THR A 340 15.60 8.06 12.05
C THR A 340 15.66 7.52 13.45
N ASN A 341 14.46 7.45 14.06
CA ASN A 341 14.20 6.57 15.18
C ASN A 341 14.50 5.11 14.80
N PRO A 342 15.17 4.34 15.68
CA PRO A 342 15.53 2.94 15.39
C PRO A 342 14.34 2.07 14.93
N TYR A 343 13.16 2.30 15.48
CA TYR A 343 11.97 1.52 15.14
C TYR A 343 11.48 1.72 13.68
N TYR A 344 11.87 2.78 12.97
CA TYR A 344 11.56 2.93 11.54
C TYR A 344 12.38 1.98 10.65
N ARG A 345 13.54 1.53 11.11
CA ARG A 345 14.43 0.64 10.34
C ARG A 345 14.15 -0.83 10.56
N ASN A 346 13.34 -1.17 11.55
CA ASN A 346 13.06 -2.55 11.95
C ASN A 346 11.58 -2.90 11.77
N VAL A 347 11.01 -2.55 10.61
CA VAL A 347 9.66 -3.02 10.25
C VAL A 347 9.78 -3.99 9.08
N TRP A 348 9.47 -5.25 9.35
CA TRP A 348 9.50 -6.34 8.39
C TRP A 348 8.09 -6.66 7.94
N LEU A 349 7.93 -7.01 6.66
CA LEU A 349 6.64 -7.33 6.06
C LEU A 349 6.62 -8.72 5.47
N ILE A 350 5.53 -9.47 5.73
CA ILE A 350 5.18 -10.69 5.01
C ILE A 350 4.01 -10.37 4.09
N PRO A 351 4.17 -10.43 2.75
CA PRO A 351 3.14 -10.04 1.80
C PRO A 351 2.02 -11.10 1.68
N PHE A 352 0.77 -10.64 1.47
CA PHE A 352 -0.39 -11.51 1.22
C PHE A 352 -0.69 -11.70 -0.26
N VAL A 353 0.11 -11.08 -1.12
CA VAL A 353 0.00 -11.13 -2.58
C VAL A 353 1.36 -11.52 -3.15
N TRP A 354 1.39 -12.61 -3.91
CA TRP A 354 2.58 -13.06 -4.61
C TRP A 354 2.77 -12.39 -5.97
#